data_6a35612cd65a2d5d2f93af3d0761f8ae
#
_entry.id   6a35612cd65a2d5d2f93af3d0761f8ae
#
_cell.length_a   1.000
_cell.length_b   1.000
_cell.length_c   1.000
_cell.angle_alpha   90.00
_cell.angle_beta   90.00
_cell.angle_gamma   90.00
#
_symmetry.space_group_name_H-M   'P 1'
#
loop_
_entity.id
_entity.type
_entity.pdbx_description
1 polymer ?
#
loop_
_entity_poly.entity_id
_entity_poly.type
_entity_poly.pdbx_seq_one_letter_code
_entity_poly.pdbx_strand_id
1 'polypeptide(L)'
;KDSTYEEYLQILDKELIFLKNNWPINLPKAIIHADLFIDNVLFTNNKISGVIDFYFSCNDFIAYELALTINAWCFNENGTFNYENFNSFIIGFNSVSSLNNEEKESMNILLRGAAVRILVTRLHDKIFHQNDALVELKNPKEYLNILKWHQKNKNLNI
;
A
#
# COMPACT_ATOMS: atom_id res chain seq x y z
N LYS A 1 -4.17 2.00 29.73
CA LYS A 1 -3.67 1.42 28.45
C LYS A 1 -4.89 1.01 27.66
N ASP A 2 -5.08 1.61 26.49
CA ASP A 2 -6.25 1.39 25.66
C ASP A 2 -6.08 0.03 24.96
N SER A 3 -6.94 -0.94 25.27
CA SER A 3 -6.87 -2.33 24.74
C SER A 3 -6.88 -2.37 23.19
N THR A 4 -7.37 -1.30 22.58
CA THR A 4 -7.43 -1.14 21.12
C THR A 4 -6.03 -1.09 20.49
N TYR A 5 -5.04 -0.47 21.13
CA TYR A 5 -3.67 -0.37 20.60
C TYR A 5 -2.86 -1.65 20.81
N GLU A 6 -3.20 -2.46 21.80
CA GLU A 6 -2.50 -3.74 22.04
C GLU A 6 -2.66 -4.71 20.87
N GLU A 7 -3.85 -4.76 20.25
CA GLU A 7 -4.06 -5.60 19.05
C GLU A 7 -3.14 -5.17 17.89
N TYR A 8 -3.05 -3.86 17.62
CA TYR A 8 -2.17 -3.34 16.57
C TYR A 8 -0.70 -3.69 16.84
N LEU A 9 -0.22 -3.48 18.07
CA LEU A 9 1.16 -3.75 18.45
C LEU A 9 1.52 -5.22 18.27
N GLN A 10 0.67 -6.15 18.74
CA GLN A 10 0.92 -7.59 18.61
C GLN A 10 1.00 -8.06 17.16
N ILE A 11 0.17 -7.48 16.27
CA ILE A 11 0.19 -7.82 14.85
C ILE A 11 1.42 -7.20 14.19
N LEU A 12 1.74 -5.94 14.47
CA LEU A 12 2.88 -5.24 13.90
C LEU A 12 4.21 -5.86 14.32
N ASP A 13 4.39 -6.27 15.57
CA ASP A 13 5.62 -6.91 16.04
C ASP A 13 5.93 -8.19 15.26
N LYS A 14 4.93 -9.06 15.07
CA LYS A 14 5.06 -10.30 14.29
C LYS A 14 5.35 -10.00 12.82
N GLU A 15 4.64 -9.02 12.27
CA GLU A 15 4.76 -8.65 10.87
C GLU A 15 6.11 -8.00 10.55
N LEU A 16 6.61 -7.13 11.42
CA LEU A 16 7.92 -6.49 11.25
C LEU A 16 9.06 -7.51 11.29
N ILE A 17 8.97 -8.52 12.18
CA ILE A 17 9.93 -9.64 12.19
C ILE A 17 9.88 -10.41 10.87
N PHE A 18 8.67 -10.71 10.37
CA PHE A 18 8.49 -11.40 9.09
C PHE A 18 9.08 -10.58 7.94
N LEU A 19 8.73 -9.31 7.84
CA LEU A 19 9.22 -8.42 6.78
C LEU A 19 10.75 -8.27 6.84
N LYS A 20 11.32 -8.06 8.02
CA LYS A 20 12.77 -7.96 8.19
C LYS A 20 13.53 -9.17 7.65
N ASN A 21 12.97 -10.37 7.83
CA ASN A 21 13.62 -11.62 7.42
C ASN A 21 13.39 -12.00 5.97
N ASN A 22 12.39 -11.40 5.30
CA ASN A 22 11.97 -11.79 3.96
C ASN A 22 12.00 -10.63 2.95
N TRP A 23 12.37 -9.41 3.37
CA TRP A 23 12.37 -8.25 2.46
C TRP A 23 13.31 -8.48 1.29
N PRO A 24 12.84 -8.29 0.04
CA PRO A 24 13.70 -8.48 -1.12
C PRO A 24 14.82 -7.45 -1.14
N ILE A 25 15.96 -7.83 -1.73
CA ILE A 25 17.17 -6.98 -1.72
C ILE A 25 17.50 -6.46 -3.12
N ASN A 26 17.30 -7.27 -4.15
CA ASN A 26 17.81 -7.03 -5.51
C ASN A 26 16.69 -6.95 -6.56
N LEU A 27 15.65 -6.15 -6.31
CA LEU A 27 14.62 -5.90 -7.32
C LEU A 27 14.94 -4.65 -8.15
N PRO A 28 14.42 -4.55 -9.38
CA PRO A 28 14.54 -3.36 -10.22
C PRO A 28 14.05 -2.10 -9.52
N LYS A 29 14.83 -1.02 -9.66
CA LYS A 29 14.55 0.27 -9.04
C LYS A 29 14.32 1.36 -10.07
N ALA A 30 13.47 2.32 -9.70
CA ALA A 30 13.28 3.57 -10.43
C ALA A 30 12.92 4.68 -9.45
N ILE A 31 12.75 5.89 -9.96
CA ILE A 31 12.07 6.94 -9.20
C ILE A 31 10.59 6.59 -9.16
N ILE A 32 10.08 6.31 -7.97
CA ILE A 32 8.69 6.00 -7.71
C ILE A 32 8.00 7.18 -7.01
N HIS A 33 6.68 7.27 -7.12
CA HIS A 33 5.88 8.27 -6.44
C HIS A 33 5.78 7.99 -4.93
N ALA A 34 5.66 6.72 -4.59
CA ALA A 34 5.57 6.17 -3.23
C ALA A 34 4.35 6.61 -2.40
N ASP A 35 3.40 7.33 -3.02
CA ASP A 35 2.16 7.79 -2.36
C ASP A 35 1.01 7.96 -3.37
N LEU A 36 0.92 7.05 -4.36
CA LEU A 36 -0.05 7.14 -5.45
C LEU A 36 -1.46 6.70 -5.02
N PHE A 37 -2.05 7.50 -4.13
CA PHE A 37 -3.44 7.36 -3.70
C PHE A 37 -4.41 7.98 -4.71
N ILE A 38 -5.70 7.66 -4.58
CA ILE A 38 -6.76 8.15 -5.47
C ILE A 38 -6.83 9.69 -5.46
N ASP A 39 -6.65 10.31 -4.29
CA ASP A 39 -6.65 11.76 -4.10
C ASP A 39 -5.44 12.48 -4.74
N ASN A 40 -4.37 11.74 -5.08
CA ASN A 40 -3.19 12.27 -5.77
C ASN A 40 -3.26 12.11 -7.31
N VAL A 41 -4.35 11.59 -7.86
CA VAL A 41 -4.55 11.42 -9.31
C VAL A 41 -5.75 12.22 -9.78
N LEU A 42 -5.51 13.21 -10.63
CA LEU A 42 -6.54 14.11 -11.14
C LEU A 42 -7.13 13.56 -12.44
N PHE A 43 -8.44 13.64 -12.56
CA PHE A 43 -9.18 13.21 -13.75
C PHE A 43 -9.95 14.35 -14.39
N THR A 44 -9.95 14.40 -15.72
CA THR A 44 -10.79 15.29 -16.53
C THR A 44 -11.40 14.49 -17.68
N ASN A 45 -12.72 14.48 -17.79
CA ASN A 45 -13.44 13.70 -18.82
C ASN A 45 -13.03 12.21 -18.84
N ASN A 46 -12.96 11.57 -17.68
CA ASN A 46 -12.56 10.17 -17.48
C ASN A 46 -11.14 9.82 -17.96
N LYS A 47 -10.27 10.83 -18.09
CA LYS A 47 -8.85 10.63 -18.40
C LYS A 47 -7.99 11.21 -17.31
N ILE A 48 -6.86 10.57 -17.01
CA ILE A 48 -5.87 11.13 -16.10
C ILE A 48 -5.38 12.45 -16.71
N SER A 49 -5.53 13.55 -15.96
CA SER A 49 -5.10 14.89 -16.33
C SER A 49 -3.89 15.38 -15.54
N GLY A 50 -3.56 14.72 -14.45
CA GLY A 50 -2.38 15.02 -13.64
C GLY A 50 -2.17 14.05 -12.51
N VAL A 51 -0.94 14.01 -12.02
CA VAL A 51 -0.52 13.36 -10.79
C VAL A 51 0.16 14.43 -9.95
N ILE A 52 -0.16 14.50 -8.67
CA ILE A 52 0.31 15.54 -7.73
C ILE A 52 0.90 14.89 -6.48
N ASP A 53 1.49 15.68 -5.61
CA ASP A 53 2.04 15.29 -4.31
C ASP A 53 3.21 14.30 -4.38
N PHE A 54 4.28 14.71 -5.05
CA PHE A 54 5.53 13.95 -5.18
C PHE A 54 6.44 14.04 -3.93
N TYR A 55 5.93 14.46 -2.78
CA TYR A 55 6.72 14.68 -1.58
C TYR A 55 7.45 13.41 -1.08
N PHE A 56 6.84 12.24 -1.25
CA PHE A 56 7.41 10.95 -0.87
C PHE A 56 8.22 10.26 -1.96
N SER A 57 8.38 10.89 -3.13
CA SER A 57 9.09 10.28 -4.26
C SER A 57 10.52 9.93 -3.90
N CYS A 58 10.93 8.72 -4.24
CA CYS A 58 12.24 8.19 -3.91
C CYS A 58 12.72 7.17 -4.95
N ASN A 59 13.99 6.78 -4.87
CA ASN A 59 14.54 5.69 -5.67
C ASN A 59 14.33 4.37 -4.93
N ASP A 60 13.31 3.60 -5.34
CA ASP A 60 12.96 2.33 -4.72
C ASP A 60 12.44 1.32 -5.76
N PHE A 61 12.01 0.12 -5.32
CA PHE A 61 11.54 -0.93 -6.20
C PHE A 61 10.29 -0.54 -6.98
N ILE A 62 10.29 -0.76 -8.30
CA ILE A 62 9.12 -0.55 -9.17
C ILE A 62 7.93 -1.39 -8.66
N ALA A 63 8.21 -2.65 -8.29
CA ALA A 63 7.21 -3.55 -7.72
C ALA A 63 6.63 -3.04 -6.37
N TYR A 64 7.35 -2.21 -5.62
CA TYR A 64 6.84 -1.60 -4.39
C TYR A 64 5.84 -0.48 -4.67
N GLU A 65 6.07 0.33 -5.71
CA GLU A 65 5.06 1.29 -6.19
C GLU A 65 3.76 0.59 -6.58
N LEU A 66 3.89 -0.52 -7.33
CA LEU A 66 2.74 -1.34 -7.70
C LEU A 66 1.99 -1.86 -6.47
N ALA A 67 2.72 -2.33 -5.45
CA ALA A 67 2.13 -2.81 -4.20
C ALA A 67 1.39 -1.70 -3.42
N LEU A 68 1.97 -0.50 -3.33
CA LEU A 68 1.32 0.66 -2.70
C LEU A 68 0.03 1.03 -3.43
N THR A 69 0.09 1.07 -4.77
CA THR A 69 -1.07 1.45 -5.60
C THR A 69 -2.17 0.39 -5.55
N ILE A 70 -1.84 -0.91 -5.57
CA ILE A 70 -2.82 -1.99 -5.39
C ILE A 70 -3.56 -1.84 -4.05
N ASN A 71 -2.84 -1.56 -2.97
CA ASN A 71 -3.44 -1.36 -1.65
C ASN A 71 -4.36 -0.14 -1.60
N ALA A 72 -4.04 0.92 -2.34
CA ALA A 72 -4.83 2.15 -2.37
C ALA A 72 -6.06 2.08 -3.30
N TRP A 73 -6.00 1.29 -4.40
CA TRP A 73 -7.00 1.34 -5.48
C TRP A 73 -7.84 0.07 -5.60
N CYS A 74 -7.36 -1.06 -5.06
CA CYS A 74 -8.00 -2.36 -5.25
C CYS A 74 -8.72 -2.88 -4.00
N PHE A 75 -9.00 -2.01 -3.04
CA PHE A 75 -9.86 -2.30 -1.89
C PHE A 75 -11.03 -1.33 -1.85
N ASN A 76 -12.22 -1.85 -1.60
CA ASN A 76 -13.42 -1.03 -1.39
C ASN A 76 -13.40 -0.41 0.02
N GLU A 77 -14.20 0.62 0.25
CA GLU A 77 -14.33 1.29 1.55
C GLU A 77 -14.70 0.33 2.71
N ASN A 78 -15.42 -0.75 2.41
CA ASN A 78 -15.75 -1.80 3.39
C ASN A 78 -14.59 -2.78 3.66
N GLY A 79 -13.41 -2.59 3.04
CA GLY A 79 -12.21 -3.42 3.20
C GLY A 79 -12.20 -4.71 2.40
N THR A 80 -13.16 -4.91 1.47
CA THR A 80 -13.15 -6.06 0.56
C THR A 80 -12.25 -5.80 -0.63
N PHE A 81 -11.51 -6.83 -1.07
CA PHE A 81 -10.67 -6.74 -2.26
C PHE A 81 -11.51 -6.68 -3.53
N ASN A 82 -11.22 -5.71 -4.39
CA ASN A 82 -11.90 -5.49 -5.65
C ASN A 82 -11.11 -6.10 -6.80
N TYR A 83 -11.48 -7.30 -7.20
CA TYR A 83 -10.83 -8.03 -8.29
C TYR A 83 -10.99 -7.35 -9.66
N GLU A 84 -12.08 -6.61 -9.90
CA GLU A 84 -12.30 -5.90 -11.17
C GLU A 84 -11.30 -4.75 -11.31
N ASN A 85 -11.17 -3.92 -10.28
CA ASN A 85 -10.16 -2.86 -10.24
C ASN A 85 -8.75 -3.45 -10.37
N PHE A 86 -8.45 -4.49 -9.61
CA PHE A 86 -7.14 -5.15 -9.66
C PHE A 86 -6.81 -5.67 -11.06
N ASN A 87 -7.71 -6.39 -11.71
CA ASN A 87 -7.48 -6.92 -13.05
C ASN A 87 -7.27 -5.79 -14.07
N SER A 88 -8.10 -4.74 -14.01
CA SER A 88 -7.98 -3.58 -14.90
C SER A 88 -6.64 -2.87 -14.69
N PHE A 89 -6.21 -2.73 -13.43
CA PHE A 89 -4.95 -2.11 -13.06
C PHE A 89 -3.75 -2.92 -13.57
N ILE A 90 -3.75 -4.24 -13.38
CA ILE A 90 -2.69 -5.13 -13.85
C ILE A 90 -2.60 -5.17 -15.39
N ILE A 91 -3.75 -5.18 -16.09
CA ILE A 91 -3.76 -5.06 -17.56
C ILE A 91 -3.13 -3.75 -18.00
N GLY A 92 -3.49 -2.62 -17.37
CA GLY A 92 -2.90 -1.32 -17.66
C GLY A 92 -1.40 -1.29 -17.38
N PHE A 93 -0.96 -1.79 -16.24
CA PHE A 93 0.46 -1.89 -15.89
C PHE A 93 1.23 -2.73 -16.92
N ASN A 94 0.73 -3.92 -17.24
CA ASN A 94 1.39 -4.85 -18.18
C ASN A 94 1.39 -4.34 -19.63
N SER A 95 0.59 -3.32 -19.96
CA SER A 95 0.63 -2.68 -21.28
C SER A 95 1.87 -1.78 -21.50
N VAL A 96 2.52 -1.33 -20.43
CA VAL A 96 3.67 -0.41 -20.45
C VAL A 96 4.92 -0.98 -19.78
N SER A 97 4.74 -1.95 -18.87
CA SER A 97 5.82 -2.58 -18.11
C SER A 97 5.43 -4.01 -17.75
N SER A 98 6.39 -4.83 -17.34
CA SER A 98 6.11 -6.17 -16.83
C SER A 98 7.04 -6.50 -15.68
N LEU A 99 6.52 -7.17 -14.66
CA LEU A 99 7.33 -7.68 -13.57
C LEU A 99 8.12 -8.92 -14.01
N ASN A 100 9.36 -9.02 -13.59
CA ASN A 100 10.14 -10.24 -13.70
C ASN A 100 9.69 -11.28 -12.64
N ASN A 101 10.26 -12.50 -12.69
CA ASN A 101 9.86 -13.57 -11.78
C ASN A 101 10.16 -13.24 -10.31
N GLU A 102 11.31 -12.61 -10.03
CA GLU A 102 11.71 -12.26 -8.66
C GLU A 102 10.77 -11.20 -8.07
N GLU A 103 10.34 -10.23 -8.88
CA GLU A 103 9.35 -9.23 -8.47
C GLU A 103 7.98 -9.88 -8.17
N LYS A 104 7.53 -10.81 -9.02
CA LYS A 104 6.27 -11.54 -8.83
C LYS A 104 6.30 -12.39 -7.55
N GLU A 105 7.37 -13.12 -7.31
CA GLU A 105 7.58 -13.92 -6.11
C GLU A 105 7.62 -13.07 -4.83
N SER A 106 8.17 -11.85 -4.94
CA SER A 106 8.26 -10.90 -3.83
C SER A 106 6.97 -10.11 -3.56
N MET A 107 5.99 -10.15 -4.48
CA MET A 107 4.86 -9.24 -4.46
C MET A 107 4.04 -9.33 -3.16
N ASN A 108 3.80 -10.53 -2.61
CA ASN A 108 3.06 -10.66 -1.34
C ASN A 108 3.79 -9.95 -0.18
N ILE A 109 5.12 -10.03 -0.15
CA ILE A 109 5.94 -9.37 0.88
C ILE A 109 5.84 -7.85 0.72
N LEU A 110 5.94 -7.35 -0.52
CA LEU A 110 5.84 -5.91 -0.83
C LEU A 110 4.46 -5.35 -0.49
N LEU A 111 3.37 -6.06 -0.82
CA LEU A 111 1.99 -5.69 -0.48
C LEU A 111 1.78 -5.58 1.04
N ARG A 112 2.33 -6.53 1.79
CA ARG A 112 2.28 -6.52 3.26
C ARG A 112 3.12 -5.38 3.83
N GLY A 113 4.33 -5.15 3.30
CA GLY A 113 5.19 -4.02 3.70
C GLY A 113 4.55 -2.67 3.41
N ALA A 114 3.92 -2.51 2.24
CA ALA A 114 3.16 -1.32 1.89
C ALA A 114 1.98 -1.09 2.85
N ALA A 115 1.24 -2.15 3.20
CA ALA A 115 0.16 -2.06 4.17
C ALA A 115 0.65 -1.66 5.56
N VAL A 116 1.77 -2.23 6.03
CA VAL A 116 2.40 -1.88 7.32
C VAL A 116 2.83 -0.41 7.34
N ARG A 117 3.48 0.08 6.27
CA ARG A 117 3.91 1.49 6.19
C ARG A 117 2.72 2.44 6.43
N ILE A 118 1.64 2.28 5.68
CA ILE A 118 0.49 3.17 5.79
C ILE A 118 -0.25 2.97 7.11
N LEU A 119 -0.37 1.74 7.60
CA LEU A 119 -0.94 1.46 8.93
C LEU A 119 -0.20 2.20 10.03
N VAL A 120 1.14 2.14 10.04
CA VAL A 120 1.96 2.81 11.07
C VAL A 120 1.85 4.33 10.96
N THR A 121 1.87 4.89 9.74
CA THR A 121 1.68 6.33 9.51
C THR A 121 0.34 6.79 10.09
N ARG A 122 -0.76 6.10 9.76
CA ARG A 122 -2.10 6.45 10.25
C ARG A 122 -2.25 6.27 11.77
N LEU A 123 -1.57 5.28 12.35
CA LEU A 123 -1.53 5.10 13.82
C LEU A 123 -0.77 6.24 14.49
N HIS A 124 0.37 6.62 13.93
CA HIS A 124 1.16 7.76 14.41
C HIS A 124 0.32 9.04 14.38
N ASP A 125 -0.31 9.35 13.26
CA ASP A 125 -1.14 10.53 13.10
C ASP A 125 -2.30 10.54 14.11
N LYS A 126 -2.94 9.39 14.31
CA LYS A 126 -4.03 9.26 15.29
C LYS A 126 -3.56 9.47 16.74
N ILE A 127 -2.34 9.04 17.08
CA ILE A 127 -1.80 9.17 18.45
C ILE A 127 -1.33 10.61 18.72
N PHE A 128 -0.71 11.24 17.72
CA PHE A 128 -0.04 12.54 17.85
C PHE A 128 -0.83 13.69 17.22
N HIS A 129 -2.11 13.45 16.85
CA HIS A 129 -2.96 14.48 16.27
C HIS A 129 -3.12 15.67 17.20
N GLN A 130 -2.83 16.86 16.68
CA GLN A 130 -3.12 18.12 17.35
C GLN A 130 -4.54 18.56 16.97
N ASN A 131 -5.39 18.84 17.96
CA ASN A 131 -6.81 19.15 17.78
C ASN A 131 -7.09 20.37 16.85
N ASP A 132 -6.08 21.16 16.54
CA ASP A 132 -6.19 22.36 15.69
C ASP A 132 -5.82 22.10 14.21
N ALA A 133 -5.45 20.87 13.83
CA ALA A 133 -5.10 20.53 12.46
C ALA A 133 -6.38 20.31 11.62
N LEU A 134 -6.49 21.04 10.49
CA LEU A 134 -7.58 20.89 9.51
C LEU A 134 -7.49 19.59 8.68
N VAL A 135 -6.77 18.58 9.19
CA VAL A 135 -6.53 17.30 8.47
C VAL A 135 -7.48 16.25 9.00
N GLU A 136 -8.27 15.66 8.12
CA GLU A 136 -9.11 14.52 8.45
C GLU A 136 -8.28 13.27 8.71
N LEU A 137 -8.40 12.68 9.89
CA LEU A 137 -7.66 11.49 10.28
C LEU A 137 -8.21 10.25 9.55
N LYS A 138 -7.40 9.67 8.69
CA LYS A 138 -7.73 8.39 8.02
C LYS A 138 -7.67 7.23 9.04
N ASN A 139 -8.65 6.31 8.96
CA ASN A 139 -8.78 5.22 9.94
C ASN A 139 -7.68 4.16 9.76
N PRO A 140 -6.82 3.88 10.77
CA PRO A 140 -5.79 2.84 10.68
C PRO A 140 -6.36 1.42 10.45
N LYS A 141 -7.60 1.15 10.92
CA LYS A 141 -8.24 -0.17 10.81
C LYS A 141 -8.39 -0.64 9.36
N GLU A 142 -8.53 0.29 8.42
CA GLU A 142 -8.57 -0.03 6.98
C GLU A 142 -7.31 -0.79 6.57
N TYR A 143 -6.13 -0.24 6.84
CA TYR A 143 -4.86 -0.86 6.48
C TYR A 143 -4.49 -2.07 7.33
N LEU A 144 -5.01 -2.18 8.55
CA LEU A 144 -4.96 -3.43 9.31
C LEU A 144 -5.73 -4.55 8.61
N ASN A 145 -6.92 -4.25 8.07
CA ASN A 145 -7.72 -5.22 7.33
C ASN A 145 -7.06 -5.62 6.01
N ILE A 146 -6.46 -4.68 5.27
CA ILE A 146 -5.67 -4.93 4.06
C ILE A 146 -4.49 -5.86 4.39
N LEU A 147 -3.73 -5.57 5.45
CA LEU A 147 -2.64 -6.43 5.90
C LEU A 147 -3.12 -7.86 6.22
N LYS A 148 -4.18 -7.99 7.02
CA LYS A 148 -4.79 -9.29 7.36
C LYS A 148 -5.27 -10.03 6.12
N TRP A 149 -5.78 -9.32 5.12
CA TRP A 149 -6.21 -9.91 3.86
C TRP A 149 -5.01 -10.50 3.10
N HIS A 150 -3.90 -9.76 2.94
CA HIS A 150 -2.68 -10.24 2.28
C HIS A 150 -1.99 -11.39 3.03
N GLN A 151 -2.08 -11.43 4.35
CA GLN A 151 -1.60 -12.58 5.15
C GLN A 151 -2.33 -13.88 4.82
N LYS A 152 -3.62 -13.79 4.47
CA LYS A 152 -4.47 -14.94 4.10
C LYS A 152 -4.39 -15.28 2.61
N ASN A 153 -4.24 -14.27 1.75
CA ASN A 153 -4.28 -14.41 0.29
C ASN A 153 -2.89 -14.14 -0.29
N LYS A 154 -2.04 -15.18 -0.26
CA LYS A 154 -0.61 -15.04 -0.60
C LYS A 154 -0.34 -14.96 -2.10
N ASN A 155 -1.21 -15.50 -2.93
CA ASN A 155 -1.00 -15.63 -4.37
C ASN A 155 -2.02 -14.75 -5.11
N LEU A 156 -1.57 -13.57 -5.56
CA LEU A 156 -2.26 -12.77 -6.55
C LEU A 156 -1.62 -13.04 -7.91
N ASN A 157 -2.44 -13.30 -8.93
CA ASN A 157 -1.97 -13.44 -10.31
C ASN A 157 -1.63 -12.05 -10.87
N ILE A 158 -0.34 -11.71 -10.88
CA ILE A 158 0.20 -10.44 -11.36
C ILE A 158 1.06 -10.66 -12.60
#